data_23521ef163a5c478bac8f5e3c9fe9200
#
_entry.id   23521ef163a5c478bac8f5e3c9fe9200
#
_cell.length_a   1.000
_cell.length_b   1.000
_cell.length_c   1.000
_cell.angle_alpha   90.00
_cell.angle_beta   90.00
_cell.angle_gamma   90.00
#
_symmetry.space_group_name_H-M   'P 1'
#
loop_
_entity.id
_entity.type
_entity.pdbx_description
1 polymer ?
#
loop_
_entity_poly.entity_id
_entity_poly.type
_entity_poly.pdbx_seq_one_letter_code
_entity_poly.pdbx_strand_id
1 'polypeptide(L)'
;YPKDKTDEFLSVFTMRPANQQEEFPYQWKHQFNRPASKDLVIYELLVRDFTDRRTFRAVIDSLEYLKKLGVNAIQLMPITEFEGNSSWGYDPAFPFAVDKYYGTELDLKELIDKAHGMGMAMILDVVHNHLTGANPLIRIWADGKYGPPSAINPYANVTAKHPFNVFNDMNHESIAYQRYIDRFNRYWLEEFKFDGYRFDLSKGFTQVDYGNNTSRWSSYDSSRVRLLKRMYNRIRSFDTTAYLILEHFADAREERELTDHGFMIWHNMNPTSGEAVMGWISGQSDNGTSQVYFANRSLNVPANVAYMESHDEERLIKKNFCYGKAAGAYTTRDTTIALQRAGAMAAMFFPVPGPRMIWQFGEIGYDAGLQLTETCTDNASIRLSVKPQRWSYRNDARRQRLYDTYSALIALRSYPTFSSLQSKITFKASRVDTLRTILLEHPDMDGYIIANFDMKPRTFLAKVPKPGTWFDYFTGSSLDISSQGNLLTLQPGQFHVLSSKQLPKPNVQAWPVTSIHEEFAKEESLKPHPLQSGEQGIITLKNIGGFGKVYDMKGNLIETISITDAQVNIGPYSTGAFVFIHVDEYGSVIGQHPFIVQ
;
A
#
# COMPACT_ATOMS: atom_id res chain seq x y z
N TYR A 1 -8.32 -17.66 -31.18
CA TYR A 1 -9.13 -16.44 -31.20
C TYR A 1 -8.64 -15.55 -32.32
N PRO A 2 -9.42 -15.31 -33.36
CA PRO A 2 -9.07 -14.31 -34.35
C PRO A 2 -9.36 -12.91 -33.80
N LYS A 3 -8.39 -12.34 -33.06
CA LYS A 3 -8.49 -11.01 -32.41
C LYS A 3 -8.88 -9.89 -33.38
N ASP A 4 -8.50 -10.04 -34.64
CA ASP A 4 -8.78 -9.13 -35.76
C ASP A 4 -10.21 -9.24 -36.33
N LYS A 5 -10.99 -10.26 -35.92
CA LYS A 5 -12.37 -10.49 -36.37
C LYS A 5 -13.42 -10.38 -35.29
N THR A 6 -13.02 -10.08 -34.06
CA THR A 6 -13.93 -9.86 -32.93
C THR A 6 -14.18 -8.37 -32.75
N ASP A 7 -15.43 -7.99 -32.95
CA ASP A 7 -15.91 -6.64 -32.78
C ASP A 7 -16.08 -6.32 -31.25
N GLU A 8 -16.06 -5.04 -30.91
CA GLU A 8 -16.31 -4.48 -29.59
C GLU A 8 -17.63 -4.94 -28.95
N PHE A 9 -18.60 -5.33 -29.77
CA PHE A 9 -19.94 -5.72 -29.35
C PHE A 9 -20.17 -7.23 -29.28
N LEU A 10 -19.12 -8.03 -29.34
CA LEU A 10 -19.21 -9.49 -29.32
C LEU A 10 -18.59 -10.06 -28.06
N SER A 11 -19.33 -10.95 -27.40
CA SER A 11 -18.74 -11.91 -26.47
C SER A 11 -18.48 -13.24 -27.16
N VAL A 12 -17.58 -14.03 -26.60
CA VAL A 12 -17.26 -15.34 -27.14
C VAL A 12 -17.70 -16.43 -26.17
N PHE A 13 -18.26 -17.48 -26.72
CA PHE A 13 -18.59 -18.68 -25.97
C PHE A 13 -18.01 -19.91 -26.68
N THR A 14 -17.66 -20.91 -25.91
CA THR A 14 -17.15 -22.17 -26.42
C THR A 14 -18.32 -23.16 -26.59
N MET A 15 -18.58 -23.57 -27.80
CA MET A 15 -19.49 -24.70 -28.04
C MET A 15 -18.75 -26.01 -27.74
N ARG A 16 -19.37 -26.84 -26.92
CA ARG A 16 -18.85 -28.17 -26.57
C ARG A 16 -19.16 -29.15 -27.69
N PRO A 17 -18.18 -29.68 -28.43
CA PRO A 17 -18.41 -30.79 -29.32
C PRO A 17 -18.85 -32.03 -28.53
N ALA A 18 -19.84 -32.77 -29.04
CA ALA A 18 -20.36 -33.93 -28.33
C ALA A 18 -19.32 -35.04 -28.05
N ASN A 19 -18.21 -35.01 -28.76
CA ASN A 19 -17.09 -35.95 -28.64
C ASN A 19 -15.92 -35.48 -27.77
N GLN A 20 -15.98 -34.27 -27.20
CA GLN A 20 -14.96 -33.70 -26.30
C GLN A 20 -15.53 -33.46 -24.88
N GLN A 21 -16.39 -34.33 -24.39
CA GLN A 21 -17.03 -34.22 -23.09
C GLN A 21 -16.06 -34.36 -21.91
N GLU A 22 -14.86 -34.91 -22.14
CA GLU A 22 -13.87 -35.17 -21.08
C GLU A 22 -13.17 -33.89 -20.56
N GLU A 23 -13.16 -32.79 -21.32
CA GLU A 23 -12.58 -31.52 -20.88
C GLU A 23 -13.58 -30.64 -20.07
N PHE A 24 -14.86 -31.03 -20.00
CA PHE A 24 -15.91 -30.29 -19.33
C PHE A 24 -16.82 -31.22 -18.51
N PRO A 25 -17.12 -30.88 -17.24
CA PRO A 25 -16.72 -29.67 -16.50
C PRO A 25 -15.22 -29.64 -16.16
N TYR A 26 -14.65 -28.43 -15.94
CA TYR A 26 -13.25 -28.27 -15.53
C TYR A 26 -12.97 -29.13 -14.28
N GLN A 27 -11.90 -29.90 -14.34
CA GLN A 27 -11.48 -30.78 -13.22
C GLN A 27 -10.59 -30.01 -12.27
N TRP A 28 -11.17 -29.51 -11.18
CA TRP A 28 -10.43 -28.82 -10.10
C TRP A 28 -9.45 -29.76 -9.43
N LYS A 29 -8.20 -29.35 -9.35
CA LYS A 29 -7.09 -30.16 -8.83
C LYS A 29 -6.80 -29.89 -7.35
N HIS A 30 -7.17 -28.69 -6.88
CA HIS A 30 -6.83 -28.26 -5.54
C HIS A 30 -8.09 -27.94 -4.73
N GLN A 31 -8.08 -28.38 -3.48
CA GLN A 31 -9.01 -27.87 -2.47
C GLN A 31 -8.36 -26.67 -1.80
N PHE A 32 -9.14 -25.66 -1.51
CA PHE A 32 -8.65 -24.40 -0.96
C PHE A 32 -9.47 -23.99 0.26
N ASN A 33 -8.75 -23.65 1.34
CA ASN A 33 -9.34 -23.03 2.53
C ASN A 33 -8.98 -21.56 2.55
N ARG A 34 -9.98 -20.71 2.52
CA ARG A 34 -9.80 -19.24 2.52
C ARG A 34 -9.10 -18.77 3.79
N PRO A 35 -8.02 -17.97 3.71
CA PRO A 35 -7.46 -17.28 4.87
C PRO A 35 -8.51 -16.44 5.61
N ALA A 36 -8.30 -16.19 6.90
CA ALA A 36 -9.18 -15.27 7.62
C ALA A 36 -9.07 -13.85 7.02
N SER A 37 -10.19 -13.15 6.88
CA SER A 37 -10.23 -11.82 6.21
C SER A 37 -9.27 -10.80 6.82
N LYS A 38 -9.05 -10.85 8.15
CA LYS A 38 -8.10 -9.99 8.85
C LYS A 38 -6.62 -10.22 8.46
N ASP A 39 -6.30 -11.39 7.92
CA ASP A 39 -4.92 -11.79 7.59
C ASP A 39 -4.60 -11.65 6.10
N LEU A 40 -5.53 -11.13 5.30
CA LEU A 40 -5.34 -10.95 3.87
C LEU A 40 -4.21 -9.96 3.56
N VAL A 41 -3.34 -10.38 2.65
CA VAL A 41 -2.42 -9.55 1.89
C VAL A 41 -2.81 -9.70 0.43
N ILE A 42 -3.54 -8.72 -0.05
CA ILE A 42 -4.17 -8.72 -1.38
C ILE A 42 -3.21 -8.08 -2.38
N TYR A 43 -3.10 -8.67 -3.56
CA TYR A 43 -2.42 -8.08 -4.69
C TYR A 43 -3.43 -7.72 -5.77
N GLU A 44 -3.68 -6.43 -5.96
CA GLU A 44 -4.54 -5.92 -7.01
C GLU A 44 -3.80 -6.01 -8.35
N LEU A 45 -4.46 -6.59 -9.37
CA LEU A 45 -3.83 -6.96 -10.62
C LEU A 45 -4.72 -6.65 -11.82
N LEU A 46 -4.20 -5.91 -12.79
CA LEU A 46 -4.80 -5.70 -14.11
C LEU A 46 -4.11 -6.61 -15.13
N VAL A 47 -4.82 -7.60 -15.64
CA VAL A 47 -4.28 -8.60 -16.59
C VAL A 47 -3.67 -7.93 -17.81
N ARG A 48 -4.28 -6.84 -18.32
CA ARG A 48 -3.83 -6.06 -19.47
C ARG A 48 -2.40 -5.51 -19.31
N ASP A 49 -2.06 -5.04 -18.10
CA ASP A 49 -0.84 -4.28 -17.85
C ASP A 49 0.17 -5.05 -16.98
N PHE A 50 -0.11 -6.33 -16.63
CA PHE A 50 0.77 -7.11 -15.77
C PHE A 50 1.84 -7.87 -16.54
N THR A 51 1.48 -8.46 -17.68
CA THR A 51 2.43 -9.19 -18.54
C THR A 51 2.33 -8.73 -20.00
N ASP A 52 3.38 -8.95 -20.77
CA ASP A 52 3.43 -8.65 -22.21
C ASP A 52 2.37 -9.42 -23.03
N ARG A 53 2.09 -10.65 -22.65
CA ARG A 53 1.08 -11.50 -23.29
C ARG A 53 -0.35 -11.14 -22.93
N ARG A 54 -0.57 -10.39 -21.84
CA ARG A 54 -1.86 -9.86 -21.38
C ARG A 54 -2.96 -10.94 -21.24
N THR A 55 -2.60 -12.12 -20.76
CA THR A 55 -3.50 -13.27 -20.67
C THR A 55 -3.46 -13.92 -19.30
N PHE A 56 -4.52 -14.67 -18.92
CA PHE A 56 -4.57 -15.46 -17.70
C PHE A 56 -3.40 -16.45 -17.61
N ARG A 57 -3.02 -17.08 -18.74
CA ARG A 57 -1.86 -18.00 -18.77
C ARG A 57 -0.56 -17.29 -18.41
N ALA A 58 -0.39 -16.06 -18.84
CA ALA A 58 0.80 -15.29 -18.47
C ALA A 58 0.80 -14.88 -16.98
N VAL A 59 -0.37 -14.65 -16.40
CA VAL A 59 -0.49 -14.42 -14.94
C VAL A 59 -0.12 -15.69 -14.17
N ILE A 60 -0.51 -16.88 -14.66
CA ILE A 60 -0.12 -18.17 -14.04
C ILE A 60 1.40 -18.28 -13.91
N ASP A 61 2.17 -17.89 -14.93
CA ASP A 61 3.63 -17.96 -14.92
C ASP A 61 4.27 -17.04 -13.84
N SER A 62 3.49 -16.10 -13.31
CA SER A 62 3.93 -15.12 -12.30
C SER A 62 3.46 -15.44 -10.87
N LEU A 63 2.67 -16.49 -10.66
CA LEU A 63 2.11 -16.82 -9.34
C LEU A 63 3.20 -17.09 -8.29
N GLU A 64 4.30 -17.72 -8.68
CA GLU A 64 5.43 -17.99 -7.77
C GLU A 64 6.09 -16.69 -7.27
N TYR A 65 6.12 -15.64 -8.09
CA TYR A 65 6.60 -14.32 -7.68
C TYR A 65 5.72 -13.73 -6.58
N LEU A 66 4.39 -13.80 -6.75
CA LEU A 66 3.43 -13.31 -5.77
C LEU A 66 3.47 -14.12 -4.47
N LYS A 67 3.61 -15.44 -4.60
CA LYS A 67 3.76 -16.33 -3.43
C LYS A 67 5.01 -16.00 -2.62
N LYS A 68 6.15 -15.76 -3.27
CA LYS A 68 7.41 -15.36 -2.62
C LYS A 68 7.33 -14.00 -1.97
N LEU A 69 6.53 -13.08 -2.51
CA LEU A 69 6.26 -11.79 -1.88
C LEU A 69 5.50 -11.95 -0.54
N GLY A 70 4.75 -13.04 -0.38
CA GLY A 70 3.91 -13.29 0.79
C GLY A 70 2.44 -12.96 0.59
N VAL A 71 2.01 -12.73 -0.66
CA VAL A 71 0.61 -12.52 -1.05
C VAL A 71 -0.19 -13.79 -0.77
N ASN A 72 -1.38 -13.64 -0.22
CA ASN A 72 -2.32 -14.73 0.02
C ASN A 72 -3.72 -14.50 -0.61
N ALA A 73 -3.88 -13.41 -1.35
CA ALA A 73 -5.05 -13.14 -2.18
C ALA A 73 -4.69 -12.31 -3.41
N ILE A 74 -5.25 -12.62 -4.56
CA ILE A 74 -5.14 -11.82 -5.78
C ILE A 74 -6.51 -11.23 -6.08
N GLN A 75 -6.60 -9.90 -6.19
CA GLN A 75 -7.78 -9.19 -6.66
C GLN A 75 -7.57 -8.86 -8.14
N LEU A 76 -8.30 -9.56 -9.00
CA LEU A 76 -8.32 -9.23 -10.42
C LEU A 76 -9.22 -8.02 -10.65
N MET A 77 -8.70 -6.95 -11.24
CA MET A 77 -9.53 -5.91 -11.84
C MET A 77 -10.51 -6.55 -12.82
N PRO A 78 -11.63 -5.89 -13.18
CA PRO A 78 -12.71 -6.57 -13.87
C PRO A 78 -12.26 -7.35 -15.11
N ILE A 79 -12.58 -8.63 -15.14
CA ILE A 79 -12.22 -9.57 -16.23
C ILE A 79 -13.44 -10.00 -17.03
N THR A 80 -14.59 -9.47 -16.73
CA THR A 80 -15.79 -9.70 -17.52
C THR A 80 -15.68 -8.96 -18.85
N GLU A 81 -16.32 -9.48 -19.89
CA GLU A 81 -16.30 -8.88 -21.22
C GLU A 81 -16.74 -7.41 -21.17
N PHE A 82 -15.81 -6.51 -21.48
CA PHE A 82 -15.98 -5.07 -21.45
C PHE A 82 -16.24 -4.50 -22.86
N GLU A 83 -16.65 -3.24 -22.93
CA GLU A 83 -16.83 -2.53 -24.20
C GLU A 83 -15.46 -2.17 -24.80
N GLY A 84 -15.31 -2.42 -26.11
CA GLY A 84 -14.02 -2.22 -26.79
C GLY A 84 -13.05 -3.39 -26.62
N ASN A 85 -11.80 -3.14 -26.99
CA ASN A 85 -10.75 -4.16 -27.06
C ASN A 85 -9.61 -3.94 -26.06
N SER A 86 -9.64 -2.84 -25.30
CA SER A 86 -8.63 -2.52 -24.30
C SER A 86 -9.22 -1.60 -23.23
N SER A 87 -9.42 -2.12 -22.04
CA SER A 87 -10.03 -1.40 -20.93
C SER A 87 -9.38 -1.77 -19.60
N TRP A 88 -9.72 -1.04 -18.54
CA TRP A 88 -9.56 -1.49 -17.15
C TRP A 88 -10.66 -2.48 -16.75
N GLY A 89 -11.75 -2.57 -17.54
CA GLY A 89 -12.88 -3.45 -17.31
C GLY A 89 -14.07 -2.82 -16.59
N TYR A 90 -13.99 -1.52 -16.23
CA TYR A 90 -15.11 -0.81 -15.56
C TYR A 90 -16.19 -0.32 -16.54
N ASP A 91 -16.21 -0.89 -17.71
CA ASP A 91 -17.17 -0.67 -18.80
C ASP A 91 -17.83 -2.00 -19.23
N PRO A 92 -18.54 -2.69 -18.31
CA PRO A 92 -19.04 -4.04 -18.52
C PRO A 92 -20.13 -4.09 -19.60
N ALA A 93 -19.87 -4.85 -20.66
CA ALA A 93 -20.79 -5.11 -21.76
C ALA A 93 -21.53 -6.45 -21.58
N PHE A 94 -20.81 -7.52 -21.23
CA PHE A 94 -21.36 -8.86 -21.04
C PHE A 94 -20.85 -9.48 -19.72
N PRO A 95 -21.44 -9.11 -18.57
CA PRO A 95 -20.92 -9.48 -17.25
C PRO A 95 -20.86 -10.98 -16.91
N PHE A 96 -21.54 -11.83 -17.68
CA PHE A 96 -21.46 -13.29 -17.52
C PHE A 96 -20.44 -13.97 -18.44
N ALA A 97 -19.74 -13.21 -19.25
CA ALA A 97 -18.68 -13.71 -20.13
C ALA A 97 -17.31 -13.26 -19.65
N VAL A 98 -16.32 -14.12 -19.82
CA VAL A 98 -14.91 -13.77 -19.64
C VAL A 98 -14.44 -12.91 -20.81
N ASP A 99 -13.64 -11.89 -20.55
CA ASP A 99 -13.10 -11.05 -21.63
C ASP A 99 -12.26 -11.88 -22.60
N LYS A 100 -12.59 -11.77 -23.88
CA LYS A 100 -12.03 -12.58 -24.96
C LYS A 100 -10.53 -12.36 -25.19
N TYR A 101 -9.98 -11.20 -24.80
CA TYR A 101 -8.57 -10.89 -24.96
C TYR A 101 -7.69 -11.44 -23.83
N TYR A 102 -8.29 -11.72 -22.67
CA TYR A 102 -7.57 -12.29 -21.52
C TYR A 102 -7.43 -13.81 -21.60
N GLY A 103 -8.33 -14.48 -22.30
CA GLY A 103 -8.29 -15.94 -22.47
C GLY A 103 -9.66 -16.58 -22.47
N THR A 104 -9.68 -17.90 -22.32
CA THR A 104 -10.90 -18.70 -22.25
C THR A 104 -11.36 -18.87 -20.79
N GLU A 105 -12.59 -19.38 -20.60
CA GLU A 105 -13.07 -19.82 -19.29
C GLU A 105 -12.14 -20.86 -18.65
N LEU A 106 -11.57 -21.76 -19.45
CA LEU A 106 -10.63 -22.77 -18.96
C LEU A 106 -9.33 -22.17 -18.50
N ASP A 107 -8.80 -21.16 -19.20
CA ASP A 107 -7.59 -20.44 -18.79
C ASP A 107 -7.79 -19.72 -17.45
N LEU A 108 -8.98 -19.13 -17.23
CA LEU A 108 -9.33 -18.49 -15.97
C LEU A 108 -9.49 -19.51 -14.84
N LYS A 109 -10.19 -20.63 -15.09
CA LYS A 109 -10.32 -21.72 -14.11
C LYS A 109 -8.96 -22.31 -13.75
N GLU A 110 -8.06 -22.47 -14.71
CA GLU A 110 -6.69 -22.93 -14.47
C GLU A 110 -5.90 -21.93 -13.61
N LEU A 111 -6.04 -20.62 -13.84
CA LEU A 111 -5.42 -19.59 -13.02
C LEU A 111 -5.90 -19.68 -11.57
N ILE A 112 -7.21 -19.79 -11.36
CA ILE A 112 -7.80 -19.87 -10.02
C ILE A 112 -7.34 -21.14 -9.31
N ASP A 113 -7.41 -22.30 -9.98
CA ASP A 113 -7.01 -23.59 -9.43
C ASP A 113 -5.52 -23.61 -9.00
N LYS A 114 -4.63 -23.04 -9.84
CA LYS A 114 -3.21 -22.92 -9.50
C LYS A 114 -2.95 -21.93 -8.36
N ALA A 115 -3.67 -20.81 -8.31
CA ALA A 115 -3.58 -19.87 -7.19
C ALA A 115 -4.02 -20.53 -5.88
N HIS A 116 -5.12 -21.29 -5.90
CA HIS A 116 -5.59 -22.09 -4.77
C HIS A 116 -4.54 -23.13 -4.32
N GLY A 117 -3.91 -23.84 -5.28
CA GLY A 117 -2.83 -24.79 -5.01
C GLY A 117 -1.59 -24.15 -4.34
N MET A 118 -1.41 -22.84 -4.53
CA MET A 118 -0.36 -22.07 -3.86
C MET A 118 -0.83 -21.36 -2.56
N GLY A 119 -2.09 -21.56 -2.16
CA GLY A 119 -2.65 -20.95 -0.96
C GLY A 119 -3.02 -19.47 -1.13
N MET A 120 -3.35 -19.04 -2.34
CA MET A 120 -3.78 -17.68 -2.65
C MET A 120 -5.25 -17.68 -3.07
N ALA A 121 -6.07 -16.87 -2.39
CA ALA A 121 -7.47 -16.62 -2.75
C ALA A 121 -7.57 -15.79 -4.03
N MET A 122 -8.71 -15.92 -4.73
CA MET A 122 -9.00 -15.13 -5.93
C MET A 122 -10.24 -14.27 -5.70
N ILE A 123 -10.08 -12.97 -5.77
CA ILE A 123 -11.14 -11.96 -5.58
C ILE A 123 -11.43 -11.32 -6.93
N LEU A 124 -12.71 -11.22 -7.27
CA LEU A 124 -13.14 -10.58 -8.51
C LEU A 124 -13.61 -9.16 -8.23
N ASP A 125 -13.04 -8.20 -8.93
CA ASP A 125 -13.56 -6.84 -8.97
C ASP A 125 -14.76 -6.78 -9.92
N VAL A 126 -15.87 -6.24 -9.44
CA VAL A 126 -17.15 -6.28 -10.17
C VAL A 126 -17.86 -4.93 -10.17
N VAL A 127 -18.46 -4.63 -11.29
CA VAL A 127 -19.22 -3.40 -11.52
C VAL A 127 -20.71 -3.70 -11.49
N HIS A 128 -21.37 -3.35 -10.39
CA HIS A 128 -22.83 -3.45 -10.27
C HIS A 128 -23.53 -2.09 -10.31
N ASN A 129 -22.76 -1.01 -10.16
CA ASN A 129 -23.31 0.34 -10.15
C ASN A 129 -23.85 0.79 -11.51
N HIS A 130 -23.17 0.38 -12.59
CA HIS A 130 -23.51 0.82 -13.94
C HIS A 130 -23.25 -0.28 -14.98
N LEU A 131 -23.86 -0.11 -16.17
CA LEU A 131 -23.62 -0.93 -17.36
C LEU A 131 -23.48 -0.03 -18.58
N THR A 132 -22.66 -0.47 -19.56
CA THR A 132 -22.49 0.29 -20.82
C THR A 132 -23.72 0.22 -21.69
N GLY A 133 -23.80 1.10 -22.69
CA GLY A 133 -24.83 1.07 -23.72
C GLY A 133 -24.79 -0.18 -24.60
N ALA A 134 -23.66 -0.92 -24.61
CA ALA A 134 -23.54 -2.19 -25.33
C ALA A 134 -24.24 -3.35 -24.61
N ASN A 135 -24.47 -3.23 -23.29
CA ASN A 135 -25.10 -4.29 -22.49
C ASN A 135 -26.54 -4.57 -22.96
N PRO A 136 -26.94 -5.85 -23.15
CA PRO A 136 -28.28 -6.21 -23.58
C PRO A 136 -29.41 -5.67 -22.69
N LEU A 137 -29.22 -5.54 -21.36
CA LEU A 137 -30.22 -4.99 -20.44
C LEU A 137 -30.48 -3.48 -20.69
N ILE A 138 -29.52 -2.79 -21.26
CA ILE A 138 -29.67 -1.41 -21.69
C ILE A 138 -30.23 -1.34 -23.10
N ARG A 139 -29.62 -2.09 -24.03
CA ARG A 139 -29.97 -2.07 -25.47
C ARG A 139 -31.40 -2.44 -25.78
N ILE A 140 -31.93 -3.50 -25.15
CA ILE A 140 -33.30 -3.99 -25.39
C ILE A 140 -34.36 -2.98 -24.93
N TRP A 141 -34.02 -2.19 -23.90
CA TRP A 141 -34.93 -1.24 -23.27
C TRP A 141 -34.44 0.21 -23.40
N ALA A 142 -33.75 0.53 -24.48
CA ALA A 142 -33.26 1.88 -24.76
C ALA A 142 -34.36 2.74 -25.38
N ASP A 143 -34.28 4.05 -25.15
CA ASP A 143 -35.10 5.05 -25.84
C ASP A 143 -34.43 5.39 -27.19
N GLY A 144 -34.88 4.72 -28.23
CA GLY A 144 -34.28 4.79 -29.57
C GLY A 144 -33.01 3.97 -29.74
N LYS A 145 -32.46 4.01 -30.95
CA LYS A 145 -31.24 3.28 -31.31
C LYS A 145 -30.03 3.91 -30.61
N TYR A 146 -29.36 3.15 -29.72
CA TYR A 146 -28.22 3.62 -28.93
C TYR A 146 -28.54 4.75 -27.93
N GLY A 147 -29.82 4.94 -27.59
CA GLY A 147 -30.27 5.93 -26.60
C GLY A 147 -30.07 5.48 -25.15
N PRO A 148 -30.39 6.35 -24.20
CA PRO A 148 -30.39 6.02 -22.77
C PRO A 148 -31.47 4.98 -22.43
N PRO A 149 -31.46 4.42 -21.20
CA PRO A 149 -32.53 3.57 -20.73
C PRO A 149 -33.89 4.28 -20.84
N SER A 150 -34.88 3.60 -21.40
CA SER A 150 -36.25 4.13 -21.49
C SER A 150 -36.95 4.10 -20.13
N ALA A 151 -38.05 4.82 -19.98
CA ALA A 151 -38.85 4.86 -18.75
C ALA A 151 -39.45 3.50 -18.35
N ILE A 152 -39.51 2.54 -19.27
CA ILE A 152 -39.98 1.18 -19.01
C ILE A 152 -38.84 0.17 -18.85
N ASN A 153 -37.58 0.61 -18.83
CA ASN A 153 -36.44 -0.27 -18.56
C ASN A 153 -36.55 -0.84 -17.13
N PRO A 154 -36.63 -2.18 -16.97
CA PRO A 154 -36.84 -2.77 -15.64
C PRO A 154 -35.54 -2.88 -14.83
N TYR A 155 -34.39 -2.49 -15.37
CA TYR A 155 -33.06 -2.71 -14.76
C TYR A 155 -32.34 -1.43 -14.42
N ALA A 156 -32.50 -0.37 -15.19
CA ALA A 156 -31.71 0.84 -15.11
C ALA A 156 -32.58 2.08 -14.82
N ASN A 157 -31.97 3.09 -14.21
CA ASN A 157 -32.56 4.42 -14.04
C ASN A 157 -32.49 5.20 -15.37
N VAL A 158 -33.53 5.96 -15.68
CA VAL A 158 -33.50 6.87 -16.84
C VAL A 158 -32.47 7.99 -16.62
N THR A 159 -32.38 8.47 -15.38
CA THR A 159 -31.41 9.48 -14.97
C THR A 159 -30.66 8.95 -13.74
N ALA A 160 -29.35 9.12 -13.75
CA ALA A 160 -28.51 8.70 -12.64
C ALA A 160 -28.89 9.38 -11.32
N LYS A 161 -28.82 8.65 -10.23
CA LYS A 161 -29.20 9.09 -8.87
C LYS A 161 -28.07 9.75 -8.10
N HIS A 162 -26.83 9.73 -8.64
CA HIS A 162 -25.64 10.22 -7.94
C HIS A 162 -24.68 10.96 -8.89
N PRO A 163 -23.78 11.83 -8.36
CA PRO A 163 -22.95 12.73 -9.17
C PRO A 163 -21.81 12.02 -9.94
N PHE A 164 -21.39 10.81 -9.50
CA PHE A 164 -20.34 10.03 -10.16
C PHE A 164 -20.95 9.01 -11.13
N ASN A 165 -21.81 9.47 -12.01
CA ASN A 165 -22.38 8.60 -13.03
C ASN A 165 -21.38 8.36 -14.16
N VAL A 166 -21.10 7.07 -14.38
CA VAL A 166 -20.37 6.55 -15.53
C VAL A 166 -21.35 5.63 -16.27
N PHE A 167 -21.56 5.80 -17.56
CA PHE A 167 -22.51 5.01 -18.35
C PHE A 167 -23.98 5.08 -17.83
N ASN A 168 -24.66 3.92 -17.73
CA ASN A 168 -26.08 3.84 -17.35
C ASN A 168 -26.22 3.36 -15.90
N ASP A 169 -26.78 4.19 -15.05
CA ASP A 169 -27.00 3.93 -13.63
C ASP A 169 -28.04 2.82 -13.43
N MET A 170 -27.74 1.84 -12.58
CA MET A 170 -28.61 0.68 -12.38
C MET A 170 -29.57 0.89 -11.21
N ASN A 171 -30.81 0.43 -11.38
CA ASN A 171 -31.85 0.52 -10.35
C ASN A 171 -31.74 -0.63 -9.35
N HIS A 172 -31.02 -0.43 -8.25
CA HIS A 172 -30.83 -1.43 -7.22
C HIS A 172 -32.09 -1.74 -6.39
N GLU A 173 -33.16 -0.95 -6.48
CA GLU A 173 -34.46 -1.28 -5.91
C GLU A 173 -35.30 -2.15 -6.84
N SER A 174 -34.96 -2.24 -8.13
CA SER A 174 -35.64 -3.11 -9.07
C SER A 174 -35.45 -4.58 -8.72
N ILE A 175 -36.54 -5.31 -8.54
CA ILE A 175 -36.51 -6.76 -8.31
C ILE A 175 -35.86 -7.49 -9.50
N ALA A 176 -36.04 -7.01 -10.71
CA ALA A 176 -35.41 -7.59 -11.92
C ALA A 176 -33.89 -7.46 -11.85
N TYR A 177 -33.36 -6.27 -11.48
CA TYR A 177 -31.94 -6.07 -11.33
C TYR A 177 -31.36 -6.81 -10.12
N GLN A 178 -32.08 -6.83 -8.99
CA GLN A 178 -31.68 -7.63 -7.81
C GLN A 178 -31.51 -9.12 -8.15
N ARG A 179 -32.44 -9.70 -8.92
CA ARG A 179 -32.32 -11.10 -9.38
C ARG A 179 -31.16 -11.30 -10.34
N TYR A 180 -30.86 -10.32 -11.17
CA TYR A 180 -29.72 -10.35 -12.07
C TYR A 180 -28.39 -10.38 -11.32
N ILE A 181 -28.17 -9.45 -10.37
CA ILE A 181 -26.93 -9.44 -9.57
C ILE A 181 -26.82 -10.65 -8.63
N ASP A 182 -27.94 -11.17 -8.10
CA ASP A 182 -27.94 -12.39 -7.30
C ASP A 182 -27.43 -13.59 -8.11
N ARG A 183 -27.91 -13.71 -9.36
CA ARG A 183 -27.46 -14.75 -10.28
C ARG A 183 -25.99 -14.55 -10.67
N PHE A 184 -25.58 -13.31 -10.94
CA PHE A 184 -24.19 -12.96 -11.24
C PHE A 184 -23.26 -13.38 -10.10
N ASN A 185 -23.56 -12.95 -8.87
CA ASN A 185 -22.74 -13.26 -7.71
C ASN A 185 -22.66 -14.77 -7.43
N ARG A 186 -23.74 -15.50 -7.68
CA ARG A 186 -23.73 -16.95 -7.53
C ARG A 186 -22.88 -17.63 -8.61
N TYR A 187 -23.01 -17.18 -9.87
CA TYR A 187 -22.32 -17.76 -11.01
C TYR A 187 -20.79 -17.72 -10.86
N TRP A 188 -20.22 -16.58 -10.56
CA TRP A 188 -18.78 -16.44 -10.44
C TRP A 188 -18.20 -17.16 -9.21
N LEU A 189 -18.93 -17.24 -8.10
CA LEU A 189 -18.51 -18.01 -6.93
C LEU A 189 -18.60 -19.53 -7.13
N GLU A 190 -19.70 -20.01 -7.72
CA GLU A 190 -19.93 -21.46 -7.86
C GLU A 190 -19.22 -22.05 -9.08
N GLU A 191 -19.33 -21.39 -10.26
CA GLU A 191 -18.79 -21.92 -11.51
C GLU A 191 -17.27 -21.70 -11.64
N PHE A 192 -16.77 -20.53 -11.23
CA PHE A 192 -15.34 -20.21 -11.32
C PHE A 192 -14.59 -20.37 -10.00
N LYS A 193 -15.29 -20.56 -8.89
CA LYS A 193 -14.71 -20.66 -7.55
C LYS A 193 -13.88 -19.47 -7.13
N PHE A 194 -14.32 -18.26 -7.50
CA PHE A 194 -13.79 -17.07 -6.85
C PHE A 194 -14.06 -17.10 -5.35
N ASP A 195 -13.20 -16.47 -4.57
CA ASP A 195 -13.28 -16.46 -3.12
C ASP A 195 -14.03 -15.24 -2.57
N GLY A 196 -14.40 -14.33 -3.44
CA GLY A 196 -15.13 -13.13 -3.06
C GLY A 196 -15.09 -12.05 -4.12
N TYR A 197 -15.58 -10.87 -3.73
CA TYR A 197 -15.71 -9.71 -4.59
C TYR A 197 -15.12 -8.45 -3.97
N ARG A 198 -14.63 -7.56 -4.83
CA ARG A 198 -14.58 -6.12 -4.59
C ARG A 198 -15.67 -5.48 -5.44
N PHE A 199 -16.59 -4.75 -4.81
CA PHE A 199 -17.69 -4.07 -5.47
C PHE A 199 -17.29 -2.62 -5.77
N ASP A 200 -17.15 -2.33 -7.06
CA ASP A 200 -16.84 -1.00 -7.58
C ASP A 200 -17.94 0.00 -7.22
N LEU A 201 -17.55 1.20 -6.85
CA LEU A 201 -18.43 2.35 -6.59
C LEU A 201 -19.71 1.96 -5.84
N SER A 202 -19.60 1.16 -4.78
CA SER A 202 -20.75 0.64 -4.01
C SER A 202 -21.62 1.76 -3.40
N LYS A 203 -21.07 2.96 -3.25
CA LYS A 203 -21.80 4.16 -2.86
C LYS A 203 -22.84 4.59 -3.89
N GLY A 204 -22.70 4.16 -5.14
CA GLY A 204 -23.66 4.39 -6.21
C GLY A 204 -24.93 3.53 -6.15
N PHE A 205 -25.01 2.53 -5.24
CA PHE A 205 -26.22 1.69 -5.10
C PHE A 205 -27.44 2.46 -4.61
N THR A 206 -27.30 3.71 -4.24
CA THR A 206 -28.41 4.57 -3.79
C THR A 206 -29.51 4.69 -4.84
N GLN A 207 -30.75 4.77 -4.37
CA GLN A 207 -31.88 5.18 -5.20
C GLN A 207 -32.47 6.52 -4.74
N VAL A 208 -31.87 7.14 -3.72
CA VAL A 208 -32.12 8.52 -3.36
C VAL A 208 -31.50 9.43 -4.41
N ASP A 209 -32.27 10.35 -4.95
CA ASP A 209 -31.79 11.29 -5.96
C ASP A 209 -30.95 12.39 -5.32
N TYR A 210 -29.65 12.30 -5.49
CA TYR A 210 -28.69 13.32 -5.04
C TYR A 210 -28.30 14.31 -6.14
N GLY A 211 -28.67 14.03 -7.41
CA GLY A 211 -28.22 14.82 -8.56
C GLY A 211 -26.71 14.99 -8.55
N ASN A 212 -26.24 16.23 -8.65
CA ASN A 212 -24.81 16.57 -8.64
C ASN A 212 -24.26 16.93 -7.25
N ASN A 213 -24.97 16.64 -6.16
CA ASN A 213 -24.56 17.03 -4.81
C ASN A 213 -23.69 15.96 -4.15
N THR A 214 -22.38 16.03 -4.36
CA THR A 214 -21.39 15.09 -3.81
C THR A 214 -21.40 15.05 -2.28
N SER A 215 -21.57 16.18 -1.61
CA SER A 215 -21.57 16.23 -0.13
C SER A 215 -22.74 15.46 0.46
N ARG A 216 -23.97 15.70 -0.05
CA ARG A 216 -25.16 14.94 0.36
C ARG A 216 -25.05 13.46 0.02
N TRP A 217 -24.53 13.13 -1.16
CA TRP A 217 -24.32 11.73 -1.55
C TRP A 217 -23.31 11.01 -0.66
N SER A 218 -22.32 11.71 -0.10
CA SER A 218 -21.33 11.17 0.82
C SER A 218 -21.84 11.06 2.26
N SER A 219 -23.01 11.65 2.59
CA SER A 219 -23.64 11.50 3.90
C SER A 219 -24.28 10.12 4.07
N TYR A 220 -24.60 9.75 5.31
CA TYR A 220 -25.27 8.50 5.62
C TYR A 220 -26.58 8.30 4.85
N ASP A 221 -26.73 7.16 4.18
CA ASP A 221 -27.88 6.77 3.38
C ASP A 221 -28.42 5.40 3.78
N SER A 222 -29.51 5.38 4.58
CA SER A 222 -30.13 4.13 5.05
C SER A 222 -30.72 3.27 3.92
N SER A 223 -31.12 3.89 2.80
CA SER A 223 -31.63 3.17 1.63
C SER A 223 -30.50 2.36 0.98
N ARG A 224 -29.35 2.98 0.77
CA ARG A 224 -28.14 2.34 0.24
C ARG A 224 -27.65 1.22 1.16
N VAL A 225 -27.58 1.48 2.46
CA VAL A 225 -27.21 0.47 3.47
C VAL A 225 -28.12 -0.74 3.39
N ARG A 226 -29.44 -0.55 3.29
CA ARG A 226 -30.43 -1.62 3.16
C ARG A 226 -30.19 -2.46 1.90
N LEU A 227 -29.92 -1.84 0.77
CA LEU A 227 -29.67 -2.53 -0.51
C LEU A 227 -28.38 -3.36 -0.46
N LEU A 228 -27.30 -2.80 0.08
CA LEU A 228 -26.03 -3.52 0.27
C LEU A 228 -26.20 -4.71 1.22
N LYS A 229 -26.86 -4.53 2.38
CA LYS A 229 -27.14 -5.62 3.32
C LYS A 229 -28.02 -6.71 2.71
N ARG A 230 -28.99 -6.35 1.86
CA ARG A 230 -29.78 -7.31 1.13
C ARG A 230 -28.91 -8.17 0.21
N MET A 231 -28.01 -7.56 -0.57
CA MET A 231 -27.05 -8.28 -1.43
C MET A 231 -26.13 -9.18 -0.60
N TYR A 232 -25.56 -8.67 0.49
CA TYR A 232 -24.76 -9.44 1.44
C TYR A 232 -25.49 -10.70 1.91
N ASN A 233 -26.69 -10.54 2.45
CA ASN A 233 -27.47 -11.66 2.98
C ASN A 233 -27.79 -12.70 1.90
N ARG A 234 -27.99 -12.25 0.66
CA ARG A 234 -28.21 -13.15 -0.46
C ARG A 234 -26.95 -13.97 -0.79
N ILE A 235 -25.78 -13.36 -0.84
CA ILE A 235 -24.53 -14.09 -1.05
C ILE A 235 -24.30 -15.08 0.09
N ARG A 236 -24.48 -14.65 1.34
CA ARG A 236 -24.32 -15.51 2.53
C ARG A 236 -25.26 -16.71 2.55
N SER A 237 -26.36 -16.66 1.82
CA SER A 237 -27.30 -17.80 1.74
C SER A 237 -26.75 -19.00 0.95
N PHE A 238 -25.69 -18.81 0.15
CA PHE A 238 -25.04 -19.89 -0.62
C PHE A 238 -23.51 -19.95 -0.44
N ASP A 239 -22.88 -18.88 0.00
CA ASP A 239 -21.46 -18.85 0.38
C ASP A 239 -21.26 -18.04 1.67
N THR A 240 -21.04 -18.74 2.78
CA THR A 240 -20.95 -18.11 4.11
C THR A 240 -19.60 -17.44 4.38
N THR A 241 -18.57 -17.71 3.57
CA THR A 241 -17.18 -17.30 3.82
C THR A 241 -16.60 -16.38 2.73
N ALA A 242 -17.33 -16.10 1.65
CA ALA A 242 -16.86 -15.22 0.58
C ALA A 242 -16.42 -13.85 1.10
N TYR A 243 -15.31 -13.33 0.58
CA TYR A 243 -14.90 -11.96 0.88
C TYR A 243 -15.81 -10.98 0.16
N LEU A 244 -16.34 -10.00 0.88
CA LEU A 244 -17.22 -8.98 0.31
C LEU A 244 -16.64 -7.61 0.65
N ILE A 245 -15.91 -7.03 -0.29
CA ILE A 245 -15.15 -5.78 -0.13
C ILE A 245 -15.89 -4.68 -0.88
N LEU A 246 -16.11 -3.55 -0.24
CA LEU A 246 -16.76 -2.39 -0.84
C LEU A 246 -15.74 -1.28 -1.13
N GLU A 247 -15.76 -0.77 -2.35
CA GLU A 247 -15.26 0.59 -2.58
C GLU A 247 -16.39 1.56 -2.23
N HIS A 248 -16.30 2.19 -1.05
CA HIS A 248 -17.46 2.90 -0.49
C HIS A 248 -17.24 4.40 -0.26
N PHE A 249 -16.23 4.77 0.51
CA PHE A 249 -15.84 6.16 0.78
C PHE A 249 -17.02 7.06 1.17
N ALA A 250 -17.87 6.57 2.07
CA ALA A 250 -19.04 7.28 2.58
C ALA A 250 -18.82 7.80 4.01
N ASP A 251 -19.90 8.22 4.66
CA ASP A 251 -19.91 8.62 6.06
C ASP A 251 -19.38 7.50 6.97
N ALA A 252 -18.58 7.85 7.98
CA ALA A 252 -17.94 6.88 8.88
C ALA A 252 -18.93 6.00 9.66
N ARG A 253 -20.12 6.52 9.96
CA ARG A 253 -21.20 5.74 10.59
C ARG A 253 -21.74 4.69 9.64
N GLU A 254 -21.88 5.02 8.35
CA GLU A 254 -22.35 4.10 7.32
C GLU A 254 -21.31 2.99 7.10
N GLU A 255 -20.03 3.33 6.98
CA GLU A 255 -18.95 2.36 6.82
C GLU A 255 -18.86 1.42 8.02
N ARG A 256 -19.01 1.94 9.24
CA ARG A 256 -19.05 1.11 10.45
C ARG A 256 -20.25 0.15 10.45
N GLU A 257 -21.43 0.63 10.10
CA GLU A 257 -22.64 -0.20 10.04
C GLU A 257 -22.51 -1.33 9.01
N LEU A 258 -21.89 -1.08 7.87
CA LEU A 258 -21.64 -2.08 6.83
C LEU A 258 -20.57 -3.09 7.27
N THR A 259 -19.50 -2.64 7.93
CA THR A 259 -18.46 -3.54 8.44
C THR A 259 -18.95 -4.39 9.62
N ASP A 260 -19.78 -3.84 10.49
CA ASP A 260 -20.44 -4.60 11.58
C ASP A 260 -21.41 -5.66 11.02
N HIS A 261 -21.97 -5.44 9.83
CA HIS A 261 -22.78 -6.44 9.13
C HIS A 261 -21.95 -7.55 8.48
N GLY A 262 -20.63 -7.33 8.26
CA GLY A 262 -19.68 -8.32 7.76
C GLY A 262 -19.01 -7.97 6.44
N PHE A 263 -19.24 -6.79 5.88
CA PHE A 263 -18.44 -6.29 4.75
C PHE A 263 -17.03 -5.90 5.19
N MET A 264 -16.13 -5.88 4.22
CA MET A 264 -14.85 -5.19 4.29
C MET A 264 -14.93 -3.92 3.44
N ILE A 265 -14.12 -2.92 3.75
CA ILE A 265 -14.11 -1.66 3.01
C ILE A 265 -12.69 -1.26 2.60
N TRP A 266 -12.56 -0.70 1.42
CA TRP A 266 -11.33 -0.08 0.96
C TRP A 266 -10.98 1.15 1.79
N HIS A 267 -9.68 1.34 2.05
CA HIS A 267 -9.17 2.51 2.72
C HIS A 267 -7.96 3.08 1.99
N ASN A 268 -8.17 4.22 1.36
CA ASN A 268 -7.15 4.94 0.62
C ASN A 268 -6.17 5.66 1.56
N MET A 269 -4.94 5.15 1.63
CA MET A 269 -3.83 5.79 2.36
C MET A 269 -2.80 6.45 1.41
N ASN A 270 -3.09 6.54 0.12
CA ASN A 270 -2.16 7.10 -0.86
C ASN A 270 -1.76 8.57 -0.56
N PRO A 271 -2.68 9.48 -0.17
CA PRO A 271 -2.30 10.83 0.20
C PRO A 271 -1.29 10.87 1.36
N THR A 272 -1.61 10.19 2.47
CA THR A 272 -0.74 10.14 3.66
C THR A 272 0.61 9.48 3.39
N SER A 273 0.58 8.36 2.66
CA SER A 273 1.79 7.60 2.31
C SER A 273 2.66 8.41 1.35
N GLY A 274 2.05 9.01 0.33
CA GLY A 274 2.74 9.85 -0.65
C GLY A 274 3.42 11.05 -0.01
N GLU A 275 2.72 11.81 0.83
CA GLU A 275 3.29 12.95 1.55
C GLU A 275 4.49 12.53 2.41
N ALA A 276 4.35 11.46 3.19
CA ALA A 276 5.44 10.94 4.02
C ALA A 276 6.67 10.54 3.19
N VAL A 277 6.46 9.81 2.09
CA VAL A 277 7.54 9.36 1.22
C VAL A 277 8.19 10.53 0.48
N MET A 278 7.42 11.53 0.04
CA MET A 278 7.93 12.76 -0.58
C MET A 278 8.63 13.73 0.41
N GLY A 279 8.46 13.55 1.73
CA GLY A 279 9.02 14.46 2.75
C GLY A 279 8.14 15.65 3.11
N TRP A 280 6.88 15.66 2.70
CA TRP A 280 5.88 16.67 3.05
C TRP A 280 5.11 16.23 4.29
N ILE A 281 5.49 16.76 5.46
CA ILE A 281 4.94 16.32 6.75
C ILE A 281 3.82 17.23 7.27
N SER A 282 3.67 18.42 6.70
CA SER A 282 2.68 19.41 7.09
C SER A 282 1.41 19.42 6.23
N GLY A 283 1.16 18.37 5.47
CA GLY A 283 0.02 18.26 4.57
C GLY A 283 -1.33 18.37 5.27
N GLN A 284 -2.36 18.78 4.54
CA GLN A 284 -3.72 18.93 5.06
C GLN A 284 -4.54 17.65 5.01
N SER A 285 -4.02 16.59 4.39
CA SER A 285 -4.74 15.33 4.24
C SER A 285 -4.66 14.49 5.51
N ASP A 286 -5.76 14.01 5.91
CA ASP A 286 -6.15 12.95 6.83
C ASP A 286 -5.48 12.85 8.23
N ASN A 287 -5.87 11.83 8.96
CA ASN A 287 -5.48 11.54 10.34
C ASN A 287 -4.13 10.82 10.48
N GLY A 288 -3.34 10.70 9.39
CA GLY A 288 -1.99 10.14 9.42
C GLY A 288 -1.92 8.61 9.28
N THR A 289 -0.72 8.09 9.42
CA THR A 289 -0.42 6.65 9.24
C THR A 289 -1.19 5.74 10.20
N SER A 290 -1.61 6.25 11.35
CA SER A 290 -2.38 5.49 12.34
C SER A 290 -3.72 4.95 11.80
N GLN A 291 -4.26 5.54 10.72
CA GLN A 291 -5.47 5.08 10.05
C GLN A 291 -5.33 3.72 9.34
N VAL A 292 -4.12 3.20 9.23
CA VAL A 292 -3.87 1.82 8.82
C VAL A 292 -4.59 0.80 9.73
N TYR A 293 -4.82 1.16 11.00
CA TYR A 293 -5.48 0.33 11.99
C TYR A 293 -6.97 0.65 12.07
N PHE A 294 -7.80 -0.35 11.95
CA PHE A 294 -9.26 -0.23 11.85
C PHE A 294 -9.90 0.55 13.02
N ALA A 295 -9.43 0.36 14.26
CA ALA A 295 -9.98 1.05 15.42
C ALA A 295 -9.75 2.57 15.35
N ASN A 296 -8.66 3.04 14.75
CA ASN A 296 -8.40 4.46 14.54
C ASN A 296 -9.32 5.08 13.48
N ARG A 297 -10.00 4.25 12.68
CA ARG A 297 -11.10 4.65 11.78
C ARG A 297 -12.47 4.51 12.42
N SER A 298 -12.54 4.27 13.71
CA SER A 298 -13.79 4.02 14.43
C SER A 298 -14.58 2.81 13.93
N LEU A 299 -13.90 1.81 13.35
CA LEU A 299 -14.49 0.52 13.02
C LEU A 299 -14.38 -0.42 14.21
N ASN A 300 -15.39 -1.29 14.38
CA ASN A 300 -15.43 -2.27 15.48
C ASN A 300 -14.68 -3.57 15.13
N VAL A 301 -14.47 -3.83 13.84
CA VAL A 301 -13.90 -5.07 13.32
C VAL A 301 -12.76 -4.79 12.33
N PRO A 302 -11.78 -5.70 12.16
CA PRO A 302 -10.61 -5.51 11.27
C PRO A 302 -10.98 -5.66 9.79
N ALA A 303 -11.93 -4.86 9.33
CA ALA A 303 -12.47 -4.90 7.97
C ALA A 303 -11.89 -3.84 7.02
N ASN A 304 -10.85 -3.14 7.46
CA ASN A 304 -10.21 -2.03 6.78
C ASN A 304 -9.15 -2.54 5.79
N VAL A 305 -9.51 -2.74 4.52
CA VAL A 305 -8.57 -3.09 3.44
C VAL A 305 -7.78 -1.82 3.08
N ALA A 306 -6.70 -1.58 3.81
CA ALA A 306 -5.87 -0.41 3.59
C ALA A 306 -4.89 -0.64 2.43
N TYR A 307 -4.62 0.41 1.66
CA TYR A 307 -3.62 0.40 0.59
C TYR A 307 -2.87 1.73 0.50
N MET A 308 -1.60 1.66 0.09
CA MET A 308 -0.77 2.83 -0.19
C MET A 308 -0.91 3.27 -1.65
N GLU A 309 -1.23 2.35 -2.54
CA GLU A 309 -1.50 2.55 -3.96
C GLU A 309 -2.67 1.66 -4.39
N SER A 310 -3.48 2.13 -5.34
CA SER A 310 -4.42 1.36 -6.13
C SER A 310 -4.34 1.77 -7.59
N HIS A 311 -5.18 1.19 -8.44
CA HIS A 311 -5.27 1.60 -9.85
C HIS A 311 -5.80 3.03 -10.04
N ASP A 312 -6.42 3.62 -9.03
CA ASP A 312 -7.06 4.94 -9.10
C ASP A 312 -6.15 6.10 -8.70
N GLU A 313 -5.08 5.84 -7.94
CA GLU A 313 -4.18 6.88 -7.46
C GLU A 313 -2.83 6.88 -8.19
N GLU A 314 -2.20 8.06 -8.21
CA GLU A 314 -0.85 8.18 -8.75
C GLU A 314 0.17 7.41 -7.91
N ARG A 315 1.15 6.79 -8.56
CA ARG A 315 2.22 5.99 -7.96
C ARG A 315 3.06 6.78 -6.98
N LEU A 316 3.40 6.19 -5.83
CA LEU A 316 4.23 6.84 -4.81
C LEU A 316 5.57 7.30 -5.38
N ILE A 317 6.25 6.44 -6.13
CA ILE A 317 7.58 6.77 -6.68
C ILE A 317 7.47 7.82 -7.78
N LYS A 318 6.41 7.82 -8.58
CA LYS A 318 6.15 8.87 -9.57
C LYS A 318 5.91 10.24 -8.91
N LYS A 319 5.12 10.27 -7.84
CA LYS A 319 4.93 11.48 -7.03
C LYS A 319 6.26 12.00 -6.47
N ASN A 320 7.14 11.10 -5.99
CA ASN A 320 8.45 11.49 -5.50
C ASN A 320 9.29 12.17 -6.57
N PHE A 321 9.36 11.61 -7.78
CA PHE A 321 10.12 12.22 -8.86
C PHE A 321 9.59 13.60 -9.22
N CYS A 322 8.27 13.77 -9.21
CA CYS A 322 7.66 15.03 -9.61
C CYS A 322 7.64 16.07 -8.49
N TYR A 323 7.30 15.68 -7.29
CA TYR A 323 6.96 16.61 -6.20
C TYR A 323 7.78 16.39 -4.92
N GLY A 324 8.77 15.50 -4.97
CA GLY A 324 9.63 15.21 -3.82
C GLY A 324 10.38 16.42 -3.32
N LYS A 325 10.59 16.47 -2.01
CA LYS A 325 11.31 17.54 -1.32
C LYS A 325 12.81 17.36 -1.40
N ALA A 326 13.56 18.44 -1.37
CA ALA A 326 15.02 18.45 -1.26
C ALA A 326 15.46 19.27 -0.04
N ALA A 327 16.55 18.84 0.61
CA ALA A 327 17.22 19.54 1.69
C ALA A 327 18.73 19.31 1.55
N GLY A 328 19.43 20.29 1.01
CA GLY A 328 20.84 20.13 0.62
C GLY A 328 21.00 19.01 -0.43
N ALA A 329 21.96 18.13 -0.20
CA ALA A 329 22.22 16.97 -1.06
C ALA A 329 21.17 15.86 -0.93
N TYR A 330 20.37 15.82 0.14
CA TYR A 330 19.34 14.84 0.33
C TYR A 330 18.07 15.25 -0.44
N THR A 331 17.69 14.46 -1.43
CA THR A 331 16.46 14.71 -2.22
C THR A 331 15.63 13.43 -2.35
N THR A 332 14.35 13.53 -2.03
CA THR A 332 13.42 12.39 -2.20
C THR A 332 13.08 12.11 -3.66
N ARG A 333 13.57 12.94 -4.59
CA ARG A 333 13.49 12.69 -6.05
C ARG A 333 14.55 11.69 -6.53
N ASP A 334 15.60 11.43 -5.74
CA ASP A 334 16.56 10.36 -6.03
C ASP A 334 15.88 8.99 -5.89
N THR A 335 16.14 8.10 -6.85
CA THR A 335 15.52 6.78 -6.89
C THR A 335 15.83 5.95 -5.65
N THR A 336 17.08 5.94 -5.18
CA THR A 336 17.49 5.14 -4.02
C THR A 336 16.79 5.63 -2.74
N ILE A 337 16.78 6.96 -2.56
CA ILE A 337 16.13 7.61 -1.42
C ILE A 337 14.60 7.40 -1.46
N ALA A 338 13.97 7.55 -2.63
CA ALA A 338 12.55 7.32 -2.82
C ALA A 338 12.15 5.88 -2.45
N LEU A 339 12.89 4.89 -2.95
CA LEU A 339 12.67 3.47 -2.64
C LEU A 339 12.89 3.15 -1.16
N GLN A 340 13.93 3.72 -0.53
CA GLN A 340 14.19 3.55 0.89
C GLN A 340 13.03 4.11 1.73
N ARG A 341 12.53 5.30 1.39
CA ARG A 341 11.39 5.92 2.08
C ARG A 341 10.09 5.15 1.86
N ALA A 342 9.90 4.56 0.67
CA ALA A 342 8.80 3.63 0.42
C ALA A 342 8.91 2.38 1.32
N GLY A 343 10.11 1.84 1.51
CA GLY A 343 10.39 0.77 2.48
C GLY A 343 10.08 1.17 3.93
N ALA A 344 10.44 2.40 4.32
CA ALA A 344 10.10 2.94 5.65
C ALA A 344 8.57 3.07 5.83
N MET A 345 7.83 3.46 4.78
CA MET A 345 6.37 3.52 4.83
C MET A 345 5.75 2.12 4.88
N ALA A 346 6.31 1.16 4.15
CA ALA A 346 5.91 -0.24 4.20
C ALA A 346 6.09 -0.84 5.62
N ALA A 347 7.16 -0.45 6.34
CA ALA A 347 7.37 -0.85 7.74
C ALA A 347 6.28 -0.31 8.68
N MET A 348 5.74 0.87 8.40
CA MET A 348 4.61 1.44 9.15
C MET A 348 3.25 0.88 8.73
N PHE A 349 3.21 0.07 7.68
CA PHE A 349 1.97 -0.39 7.03
C PHE A 349 1.70 -1.88 7.23
N PHE A 350 2.65 -2.77 6.85
CA PHE A 350 2.40 -4.21 6.84
C PHE A 350 2.31 -4.85 8.23
N PRO A 351 3.19 -4.54 9.20
CA PRO A 351 3.19 -5.20 10.51
C PRO A 351 2.11 -4.70 11.48
N VAL A 352 0.97 -4.25 10.97
CA VAL A 352 -0.20 -3.85 11.75
C VAL A 352 -1.36 -4.79 11.44
N PRO A 353 -2.09 -5.35 12.42
CA PRO A 353 -3.22 -6.25 12.19
C PRO A 353 -4.29 -5.67 11.26
N GLY A 354 -4.89 -6.51 10.44
CA GLY A 354 -5.94 -6.19 9.46
C GLY A 354 -5.50 -6.41 8.00
N PRO A 355 -6.44 -6.47 7.05
CA PRO A 355 -6.14 -6.73 5.64
C PRO A 355 -5.36 -5.60 4.98
N ARG A 356 -4.48 -5.94 4.04
CA ARG A 356 -3.63 -5.01 3.28
C ARG A 356 -3.74 -5.29 1.79
N MET A 357 -3.59 -4.25 0.97
CA MET A 357 -3.55 -4.39 -0.47
C MET A 357 -2.30 -3.72 -1.07
N ILE A 358 -1.74 -4.36 -2.08
CA ILE A 358 -0.63 -3.88 -2.90
C ILE A 358 -1.16 -3.75 -4.32
N TRP A 359 -0.99 -2.58 -4.94
CA TRP A 359 -1.19 -2.42 -6.38
C TRP A 359 0.02 -2.95 -7.15
N GLN A 360 -0.23 -3.70 -8.24
CA GLN A 360 0.82 -4.37 -9.04
C GLN A 360 2.06 -3.50 -9.26
N PHE A 361 3.23 -4.10 -9.00
CA PHE A 361 4.55 -3.48 -9.09
C PHE A 361 4.86 -2.39 -8.04
N GLY A 362 3.96 -2.07 -7.10
CA GLY A 362 4.25 -1.16 -5.99
C GLY A 362 5.43 -1.64 -5.14
N GLU A 363 5.56 -2.97 -4.98
CA GLU A 363 6.62 -3.65 -4.23
C GLU A 363 8.02 -3.54 -4.88
N ILE A 364 8.09 -3.16 -6.15
CA ILE A 364 9.35 -2.85 -6.86
C ILE A 364 9.47 -1.36 -7.20
N GLY A 365 8.61 -0.53 -6.60
CA GLY A 365 8.64 0.92 -6.78
C GLY A 365 8.35 1.37 -8.20
N TYR A 366 7.20 0.95 -8.73
CA TYR A 366 6.77 1.32 -10.08
C TYR A 366 6.59 2.84 -10.22
N ASP A 367 7.09 3.40 -11.32
CA ASP A 367 7.21 4.85 -11.54
C ASP A 367 6.60 5.36 -12.86
N ALA A 368 5.99 4.50 -13.67
CA ALA A 368 5.20 4.99 -14.78
C ALA A 368 3.89 5.58 -14.23
N GLY A 369 3.68 6.86 -14.52
CA GLY A 369 2.57 7.62 -13.95
C GLY A 369 1.20 7.16 -14.44
N LEU A 370 0.21 7.33 -13.59
CA LEU A 370 -1.20 7.16 -13.95
C LEU A 370 -1.65 8.27 -14.89
N GLN A 371 -1.48 9.52 -14.46
CA GLN A 371 -1.77 10.74 -15.20
C GLN A 371 -0.54 11.65 -15.36
N LEU A 372 0.48 11.51 -14.50
CA LEU A 372 1.70 12.28 -14.60
C LEU A 372 2.59 11.77 -15.74
N THR A 373 2.83 12.64 -16.70
CA THR A 373 3.75 12.38 -17.83
C THR A 373 5.21 12.26 -17.34
N GLU A 374 6.12 11.85 -18.21
CA GLU A 374 7.56 11.80 -17.89
C GLU A 374 8.12 13.18 -17.47
N THR A 375 7.52 14.27 -17.95
CA THR A 375 7.87 15.64 -17.58
C THR A 375 7.08 16.18 -16.39
N CYS A 376 6.38 15.31 -15.65
CA CYS A 376 5.58 15.67 -14.47
C CYS A 376 4.41 16.64 -14.75
N THR A 377 3.90 16.62 -15.96
CA THR A 377 2.69 17.36 -16.33
C THR A 377 1.48 16.45 -16.15
N ASP A 378 0.43 16.95 -15.52
CA ASP A 378 -0.83 16.23 -15.40
C ASP A 378 -1.53 16.12 -16.77
N ASN A 379 -1.89 14.91 -17.14
CA ASN A 379 -2.58 14.62 -18.40
C ASN A 379 -3.61 13.49 -18.20
N ALA A 380 -4.85 13.88 -17.96
CA ALA A 380 -5.94 12.94 -17.75
C ALA A 380 -6.16 11.97 -18.93
N SER A 381 -5.76 12.35 -20.16
CA SER A 381 -5.96 11.49 -21.34
C SER A 381 -5.12 10.21 -21.31
N ILE A 382 -4.02 10.16 -20.55
CA ILE A 382 -3.19 8.95 -20.42
C ILE A 382 -3.64 8.02 -19.29
N ARG A 383 -4.64 8.42 -18.48
CA ARG A 383 -5.08 7.64 -17.31
C ARG A 383 -5.40 6.20 -17.68
N LEU A 384 -6.26 6.00 -18.68
CA LEU A 384 -6.72 4.68 -19.11
C LEU A 384 -5.82 4.01 -20.16
N SER A 385 -4.73 4.68 -20.58
CA SER A 385 -3.79 4.09 -21.54
C SER A 385 -3.09 2.86 -20.95
N VAL A 386 -2.67 1.97 -21.85
CA VAL A 386 -1.85 0.81 -21.48
C VAL A 386 -0.56 1.27 -20.82
N LYS A 387 -0.24 0.73 -19.65
CA LYS A 387 0.98 1.05 -18.93
C LYS A 387 2.07 0.01 -19.23
N PRO A 388 3.35 0.44 -19.29
CA PRO A 388 4.44 -0.47 -19.58
C PRO A 388 4.64 -1.48 -18.44
N GLN A 389 4.83 -2.74 -18.78
CA GLN A 389 5.27 -3.75 -17.82
C GLN A 389 6.74 -3.48 -17.46
N ARG A 390 7.06 -3.53 -16.20
CA ARG A 390 8.40 -3.21 -15.69
C ARG A 390 9.07 -4.40 -14.99
N TRP A 391 8.88 -5.61 -15.52
CA TRP A 391 9.53 -6.82 -14.97
C TRP A 391 11.04 -6.71 -14.90
N SER A 392 11.67 -5.95 -15.81
CA SER A 392 13.12 -5.66 -15.80
C SER A 392 13.57 -4.91 -14.53
N TYR A 393 12.66 -4.25 -13.80
CA TYR A 393 12.97 -3.58 -12.53
C TYR A 393 13.49 -4.55 -11.47
N ARG A 394 13.17 -5.82 -11.56
CA ARG A 394 13.72 -6.87 -10.68
C ARG A 394 15.24 -7.05 -10.83
N ASN A 395 15.83 -6.60 -11.92
CA ASN A 395 17.27 -6.64 -12.16
C ASN A 395 18.01 -5.44 -11.52
N ASP A 396 17.28 -4.41 -11.05
CA ASP A 396 17.84 -3.31 -10.27
C ASP A 396 17.90 -3.71 -8.78
N ALA A 397 19.10 -3.80 -8.24
CA ALA A 397 19.33 -4.22 -6.85
C ALA A 397 18.61 -3.34 -5.82
N ARG A 398 18.38 -2.05 -6.12
CA ARG A 398 17.64 -1.12 -5.24
C ARG A 398 16.16 -1.49 -5.18
N ARG A 399 15.58 -1.84 -6.32
CA ARG A 399 14.15 -2.23 -6.45
C ARG A 399 13.92 -3.66 -5.93
N GLN A 400 14.87 -4.56 -6.17
CA GLN A 400 14.84 -5.90 -5.56
C GLN A 400 14.88 -5.79 -4.04
N ARG A 401 15.67 -4.88 -3.47
CA ARG A 401 15.70 -4.61 -2.03
C ARG A 401 14.34 -4.14 -1.50
N LEU A 402 13.61 -3.31 -2.24
CA LEU A 402 12.26 -2.90 -1.84
C LEU A 402 11.31 -4.11 -1.82
N TYR A 403 11.34 -4.96 -2.85
CA TYR A 403 10.59 -6.21 -2.88
C TYR A 403 10.90 -7.11 -1.67
N ASP A 404 12.19 -7.33 -1.40
CA ASP A 404 12.62 -8.15 -0.27
C ASP A 404 12.19 -7.53 1.07
N THR A 405 12.19 -6.19 1.17
CA THR A 405 11.68 -5.45 2.33
C THR A 405 10.18 -5.69 2.54
N TYR A 406 9.38 -5.58 1.47
CA TYR A 406 7.94 -5.88 1.53
C TYR A 406 7.71 -7.33 1.97
N SER A 407 8.38 -8.28 1.32
CA SER A 407 8.26 -9.71 1.68
C SER A 407 8.61 -9.97 3.14
N ALA A 408 9.69 -9.39 3.65
CA ALA A 408 10.11 -9.54 5.04
C ALA A 408 9.08 -8.93 6.02
N LEU A 409 8.53 -7.76 5.71
CA LEU A 409 7.50 -7.11 6.54
C LEU A 409 6.18 -7.88 6.53
N ILE A 410 5.80 -8.48 5.40
CA ILE A 410 4.64 -9.35 5.30
C ILE A 410 4.85 -10.62 6.12
N ALA A 411 6.05 -11.21 6.08
CA ALA A 411 6.38 -12.40 6.85
C ALA A 411 6.25 -12.21 8.37
N LEU A 412 6.44 -10.99 8.88
CA LEU A 412 6.19 -10.66 10.29
C LEU A 412 4.76 -10.97 10.74
N ARG A 413 3.79 -10.94 9.83
CA ARG A 413 2.39 -11.24 10.12
C ARG A 413 2.14 -12.70 10.53
N SER A 414 3.13 -13.58 10.37
CA SER A 414 3.10 -14.94 10.95
C SER A 414 3.25 -14.95 12.47
N TYR A 415 3.72 -13.86 13.07
CA TYR A 415 3.85 -13.73 14.52
C TYR A 415 2.62 -13.02 15.11
N PRO A 416 2.05 -13.54 16.22
CA PRO A 416 0.84 -12.95 16.83
C PRO A 416 0.95 -11.46 17.14
N THR A 417 2.13 -10.98 17.52
CA THR A 417 2.38 -9.54 17.77
C THR A 417 1.91 -8.64 16.62
N PHE A 418 2.09 -9.09 15.37
CA PHE A 418 1.83 -8.29 14.16
C PHE A 418 0.52 -8.67 13.44
N SER A 419 -0.21 -9.68 13.92
CA SER A 419 -1.44 -10.16 13.30
C SER A 419 -2.62 -10.35 14.26
N SER A 420 -2.36 -10.44 15.57
CA SER A 420 -3.41 -10.67 16.55
C SER A 420 -4.13 -9.36 16.93
N LEU A 421 -5.45 -9.46 17.11
CA LEU A 421 -6.26 -8.38 17.67
C LEU A 421 -6.08 -8.22 19.20
N GLN A 422 -5.35 -9.14 19.85
CA GLN A 422 -4.98 -9.04 21.25
C GLN A 422 -3.78 -8.10 21.46
N SER A 423 -3.06 -7.74 20.41
CA SER A 423 -1.98 -6.78 20.49
C SER A 423 -2.54 -5.40 20.83
N LYS A 424 -2.04 -4.82 21.93
CA LYS A 424 -2.29 -3.41 22.23
C LYS A 424 -1.37 -2.57 21.38
N ILE A 425 -1.93 -1.67 20.60
CA ILE A 425 -1.17 -0.89 19.62
C ILE A 425 -1.22 0.59 19.97
N THR A 426 -0.04 1.19 20.13
CA THR A 426 0.12 2.62 20.40
C THR A 426 0.83 3.28 19.22
N PHE A 427 0.20 4.30 18.66
CA PHE A 427 0.74 5.07 17.54
C PHE A 427 1.22 6.44 17.99
N LYS A 428 2.43 6.83 17.56
CA LYS A 428 2.87 8.21 17.41
C LYS A 428 3.17 8.38 15.91
N ALA A 429 2.14 8.60 15.14
CA ALA A 429 2.20 8.52 13.68
C ALA A 429 1.17 9.45 13.03
N SER A 430 0.92 10.61 13.64
CA SER A 430 0.11 11.67 13.04
C SER A 430 0.86 12.27 11.83
N ARG A 431 0.15 13.01 11.00
CA ARG A 431 0.74 13.66 9.83
C ARG A 431 1.78 14.75 10.16
N VAL A 432 1.76 15.28 11.37
CA VAL A 432 2.77 16.26 11.84
C VAL A 432 4.00 15.60 12.45
N ASP A 433 3.94 14.29 12.74
CA ASP A 433 5.08 13.55 13.25
C ASP A 433 6.06 13.25 12.12
N THR A 434 7.25 13.82 12.20
CA THR A 434 8.35 13.55 11.29
C THR A 434 9.03 12.22 11.61
N LEU A 435 9.17 11.91 12.88
CA LEU A 435 9.57 10.60 13.36
C LEU A 435 8.32 9.89 13.85
N ARG A 436 7.98 8.77 13.20
CA ARG A 436 6.78 7.98 13.49
C ARG A 436 7.13 6.70 14.20
N THR A 437 6.30 6.30 15.17
CA THR A 437 6.47 5.05 15.90
C THR A 437 5.17 4.29 16.03
N ILE A 438 5.27 2.95 16.02
CA ILE A 438 4.19 2.02 16.35
C ILE A 438 4.74 1.05 17.40
N LEU A 439 4.14 1.03 18.58
CA LEU A 439 4.43 0.05 19.62
C LEU A 439 3.30 -0.99 19.64
N LEU A 440 3.66 -2.26 19.55
CA LEU A 440 2.73 -3.40 19.62
C LEU A 440 3.11 -4.22 20.88
N GLU A 441 2.22 -4.25 21.85
CA GLU A 441 2.38 -5.02 23.09
C GLU A 441 1.58 -6.32 22.98
N HIS A 442 2.24 -7.47 23.08
CA HIS A 442 1.60 -8.79 23.02
C HIS A 442 2.23 -9.73 24.06
N PRO A 443 1.45 -10.66 24.66
CA PRO A 443 2.00 -11.60 25.66
C PRO A 443 3.23 -12.40 25.21
N ASP A 444 3.27 -12.80 23.94
CA ASP A 444 4.38 -13.59 23.41
C ASP A 444 5.64 -12.77 23.15
N MET A 445 5.49 -11.56 22.63
CA MET A 445 6.60 -10.71 22.18
C MET A 445 6.07 -9.31 21.91
N ASP A 446 6.81 -8.29 22.31
CA ASP A 446 6.50 -6.92 21.93
C ASP A 446 7.23 -6.54 20.62
N GLY A 447 6.64 -5.64 19.84
CA GLY A 447 7.21 -5.06 18.61
C GLY A 447 7.28 -3.54 18.70
N TYR A 448 8.35 -2.93 18.17
CA TYR A 448 8.50 -1.48 18.14
C TYR A 448 9.03 -1.05 16.78
N ILE A 449 8.20 -0.36 16.01
CA ILE A 449 8.52 0.11 14.67
C ILE A 449 8.78 1.60 14.75
N ILE A 450 9.87 2.04 14.12
CA ILE A 450 10.34 3.43 14.17
C ILE A 450 10.77 3.82 12.76
N ALA A 451 10.32 4.98 12.27
CA ALA A 451 10.71 5.49 10.95
C ALA A 451 10.87 7.01 10.96
N ASN A 452 11.95 7.51 10.33
CA ASN A 452 12.20 8.94 10.17
C ASN A 452 11.76 9.41 8.77
N PHE A 453 10.67 10.15 8.70
CA PHE A 453 10.17 10.80 7.48
C PHE A 453 10.61 12.26 7.34
N ASP A 454 11.43 12.80 8.28
CA ASP A 454 12.02 14.11 8.10
C ASP A 454 13.06 14.11 6.96
N MET A 455 13.47 15.29 6.57
CA MET A 455 14.56 15.55 5.65
C MET A 455 15.91 15.71 6.38
N LYS A 456 15.91 15.55 7.72
CA LYS A 456 17.05 15.70 8.62
C LYS A 456 17.14 14.50 9.57
N PRO A 457 18.32 14.20 10.11
CA PRO A 457 18.45 13.24 11.20
C PRO A 457 17.55 13.61 12.37
N ARG A 458 16.97 12.61 13.04
CA ARG A 458 16.12 12.80 14.23
C ARG A 458 16.60 11.94 15.37
N THR A 459 16.92 12.58 16.48
CA THR A 459 17.22 11.92 17.75
C THR A 459 15.98 11.95 18.63
N PHE A 460 15.65 10.83 19.24
CA PHE A 460 14.52 10.73 20.16
C PHE A 460 14.81 9.71 21.26
N LEU A 461 14.07 9.82 22.36
CA LEU A 461 14.13 8.89 23.45
C LEU A 461 13.21 7.69 23.18
N ALA A 462 13.79 6.57 22.78
CA ALA A 462 13.06 5.31 22.64
C ALA A 462 12.72 4.76 24.02
N LYS A 463 11.42 4.68 24.33
CA LYS A 463 10.89 4.07 25.56
C LYS A 463 10.03 2.88 25.20
N VAL A 464 10.19 1.82 25.94
CA VAL A 464 9.44 0.57 25.81
C VAL A 464 8.82 0.16 27.13
N PRO A 465 7.67 -0.55 27.15
CA PRO A 465 7.02 -0.97 28.38
C PRO A 465 7.86 -1.96 29.21
N LYS A 466 8.61 -2.80 28.52
CA LYS A 466 9.48 -3.82 29.12
C LYS A 466 10.93 -3.51 28.76
N PRO A 467 11.68 -2.85 29.68
CA PRO A 467 13.11 -2.62 29.48
C PRO A 467 13.87 -3.94 29.32
N GLY A 468 14.97 -3.91 28.58
CA GLY A 468 15.80 -5.08 28.30
C GLY A 468 16.37 -5.07 26.90
N THR A 469 16.83 -6.23 26.45
CA THR A 469 17.41 -6.40 25.11
C THR A 469 16.33 -6.51 24.06
N TRP A 470 16.41 -5.64 23.05
CA TRP A 470 15.58 -5.63 21.87
C TRP A 470 16.42 -5.94 20.64
N PHE A 471 15.83 -6.58 19.63
CA PHE A 471 16.53 -7.06 18.45
C PHE A 471 15.95 -6.40 17.20
N ASP A 472 16.82 -5.83 16.38
CA ASP A 472 16.43 -5.30 15.06
C ASP A 472 16.24 -6.44 14.08
N TYR A 473 15.05 -6.53 13.50
CA TYR A 473 14.66 -7.62 12.61
C TYR A 473 15.51 -7.66 11.34
N PHE A 474 15.84 -6.51 10.75
CA PHE A 474 16.56 -6.44 9.48
C PHE A 474 18.07 -6.63 9.63
N THR A 475 18.65 -6.12 10.69
CA THR A 475 20.10 -6.22 10.92
C THR A 475 20.49 -7.43 11.76
N GLY A 476 19.59 -7.89 12.62
CA GLY A 476 19.85 -8.90 13.63
C GLY A 476 20.65 -8.37 14.83
N SER A 477 20.96 -7.06 14.87
CA SER A 477 21.66 -6.44 15.98
C SER A 477 20.76 -6.30 17.20
N SER A 478 21.36 -6.29 18.39
CA SER A 478 20.68 -6.07 19.66
C SER A 478 20.87 -4.64 20.17
N LEU A 479 19.88 -4.16 20.90
CA LEU A 479 19.89 -2.86 21.57
C LEU A 479 19.28 -3.02 22.97
N ASP A 480 20.03 -2.69 24.01
CA ASP A 480 19.49 -2.66 25.37
C ASP A 480 18.76 -1.35 25.60
N ILE A 481 17.47 -1.42 25.90
CA ILE A 481 16.64 -0.25 26.20
C ILE A 481 16.37 -0.24 27.72
N SER A 482 16.87 0.79 28.39
CA SER A 482 16.72 0.97 29.82
C SER A 482 15.30 1.40 30.23
N SER A 483 14.98 1.36 31.51
CA SER A 483 13.71 1.88 32.06
C SER A 483 13.53 3.38 31.83
N GLN A 484 14.63 4.12 31.69
CA GLN A 484 14.61 5.55 31.35
C GLN A 484 14.47 5.80 29.86
N GLY A 485 14.65 4.76 29.04
CA GLY A 485 14.75 4.82 27.59
C GLY A 485 16.18 5.03 27.12
N ASN A 486 16.40 4.93 25.81
CA ASN A 486 17.70 5.18 25.17
C ASN A 486 17.53 6.17 24.03
N LEU A 487 18.51 7.07 23.86
CA LEU A 487 18.54 7.97 22.72
C LEU A 487 18.91 7.19 21.46
N LEU A 488 18.06 7.27 20.44
CA LEU A 488 18.29 6.73 19.12
C LEU A 488 18.27 7.85 18.09
N THR A 489 19.23 7.83 17.16
CA THR A 489 19.27 8.76 16.02
C THR A 489 19.02 8.00 14.74
N LEU A 490 17.99 8.41 13.99
CA LEU A 490 17.68 7.87 12.68
C LEU A 490 18.00 8.91 11.60
N GLN A 491 18.69 8.46 10.55
CA GLN A 491 18.91 9.27 9.36
C GLN A 491 17.58 9.44 8.57
N PRO A 492 17.49 10.42 7.65
CA PRO A 492 16.31 10.57 6.79
C PRO A 492 16.01 9.30 6.01
N GLY A 493 14.75 8.83 6.09
CA GLY A 493 14.30 7.58 5.44
C GLY A 493 14.71 6.29 6.15
N GLN A 494 15.50 6.36 7.21
CA GLN A 494 15.85 5.18 8.01
C GLN A 494 14.67 4.69 8.84
N PHE A 495 14.59 3.39 9.01
CA PHE A 495 13.59 2.75 9.87
C PHE A 495 14.17 1.54 10.58
N HIS A 496 13.56 1.18 11.71
CA HIS A 496 13.84 -0.03 12.48
C HIS A 496 12.56 -0.77 12.80
N VAL A 497 12.64 -2.09 12.82
CA VAL A 497 11.59 -2.96 13.33
C VAL A 497 12.22 -3.77 14.46
N LEU A 498 11.99 -3.33 15.68
CA LEU A 498 12.54 -3.94 16.87
C LEU A 498 11.54 -4.93 17.46
N SER A 499 12.04 -6.03 18.01
CA SER A 499 11.26 -7.04 18.74
C SER A 499 11.92 -7.39 20.08
N SER A 500 11.11 -7.68 21.10
CA SER A 500 11.61 -8.08 22.42
C SER A 500 12.14 -9.51 22.49
N LYS A 501 11.99 -10.27 21.40
CA LYS A 501 12.63 -11.59 21.17
C LYS A 501 13.35 -11.57 19.84
N GLN A 502 14.47 -12.26 19.77
CA GLN A 502 15.20 -12.39 18.52
C GLN A 502 14.38 -13.20 17.48
N LEU A 503 14.15 -12.58 16.32
CA LEU A 503 13.52 -13.22 15.17
C LEU A 503 14.58 -13.66 14.14
N PRO A 504 14.28 -14.67 13.31
CA PRO A 504 15.14 -15.02 12.19
C PRO A 504 15.33 -13.78 11.28
N LYS A 505 16.58 -13.41 11.06
CA LYS A 505 16.93 -12.30 10.19
C LYS A 505 16.48 -12.58 8.75
N PRO A 506 15.74 -11.69 8.08
CA PRO A 506 15.37 -11.87 6.69
C PRO A 506 16.58 -11.69 5.77
N ASN A 507 16.53 -12.34 4.61
CA ASN A 507 17.54 -12.14 3.58
C ASN A 507 17.26 -10.85 2.78
N VAL A 508 17.42 -9.72 3.44
CA VAL A 508 17.26 -8.38 2.84
C VAL A 508 18.59 -7.67 2.92
N GLN A 509 19.08 -7.17 1.79
CA GLN A 509 20.26 -6.32 1.76
C GLN A 509 19.97 -5.03 2.53
N ALA A 510 20.86 -4.63 3.44
CA ALA A 510 20.71 -3.40 4.22
C ALA A 510 20.52 -2.18 3.31
N TRP A 511 19.56 -1.32 3.66
CA TRP A 511 19.45 -0.02 3.01
C TRP A 511 20.72 0.78 3.26
N PRO A 512 21.23 1.49 2.25
CA PRO A 512 22.36 2.36 2.50
C PRO A 512 21.95 3.35 3.59
N VAL A 513 22.64 3.29 4.69
CA VAL A 513 22.61 4.42 5.62
C VAL A 513 23.34 5.51 4.84
N THR A 514 22.65 6.55 4.44
CA THR A 514 23.29 7.79 4.04
C THR A 514 23.87 8.40 5.30
N SER A 515 24.79 7.68 5.91
CA SER A 515 25.58 8.18 7.02
C SER A 515 26.72 8.98 6.41
N ILE A 516 26.56 10.25 6.46
CA ILE A 516 27.70 11.16 6.57
C ILE A 516 28.64 10.65 7.71
N HIS A 517 28.23 9.75 8.58
CA HIS A 517 28.95 9.29 9.77
C HIS A 517 29.85 8.05 9.63
N GLU A 518 29.61 7.10 8.72
CA GLU A 518 30.50 5.92 8.63
C GLU A 518 31.82 6.19 7.91
N GLU A 519 31.88 7.14 7.00
CA GLU A 519 33.14 7.56 6.39
C GLU A 519 33.96 8.47 7.31
N PHE A 520 33.33 9.28 8.13
CA PHE A 520 34.01 10.21 9.04
C PHE A 520 34.57 9.56 10.31
N ALA A 521 33.90 8.53 10.85
CA ALA A 521 34.32 7.89 12.10
C ALA A 521 35.61 7.06 12.02
N LYS A 522 36.14 6.79 10.83
CA LYS A 522 37.37 6.00 10.65
C LYS A 522 38.65 6.80 10.48
N GLU A 523 38.59 8.10 10.18
CA GLU A 523 39.79 8.90 9.87
C GLU A 523 39.97 10.15 10.73
N GLU A 524 38.96 10.52 11.55
CA GLU A 524 39.07 11.63 12.48
C GLU A 524 39.40 11.10 13.88
N SER A 525 40.43 11.62 14.51
CA SER A 525 40.84 11.17 15.83
C SER A 525 41.14 12.35 16.77
N LEU A 526 40.64 12.23 18.00
CA LEU A 526 41.04 13.13 19.08
C LEU A 526 42.25 12.53 19.81
N LYS A 527 43.27 13.36 20.04
CA LYS A 527 44.43 12.98 20.85
C LYS A 527 44.81 14.12 21.77
N PRO A 528 45.12 13.84 23.05
CA PRO A 528 44.90 12.59 23.77
C PRO A 528 43.40 12.31 24.02
N HIS A 529 43.03 11.08 24.33
CA HIS A 529 41.65 10.74 24.72
C HIS A 529 41.69 9.68 25.83
N PRO A 530 41.10 9.91 27.00
CA PRO A 530 40.46 11.16 27.43
C PRO A 530 41.41 12.32 27.68
N LEU A 531 40.91 13.55 27.52
CA LEU A 531 41.65 14.76 27.90
C LEU A 531 41.68 14.94 29.44
N GLN A 532 42.77 15.48 29.96
CA GLN A 532 42.81 15.91 31.38
C GLN A 532 42.25 17.33 31.51
N SER A 533 41.63 17.63 32.65
CA SER A 533 41.15 18.98 32.92
C SER A 533 42.26 20.04 32.78
N GLY A 534 42.01 21.05 31.96
CA GLY A 534 42.98 22.07 31.61
C GLY A 534 43.96 21.72 30.45
N GLU A 535 43.83 20.53 29.88
CA GLU A 535 44.66 20.11 28.72
C GLU A 535 44.00 20.52 27.41
N GLN A 536 44.81 20.81 26.41
CA GLN A 536 44.36 20.99 25.02
C GLN A 536 44.39 19.67 24.25
N GLY A 537 43.31 19.41 23.49
CA GLY A 537 43.23 18.29 22.57
C GLY A 537 43.44 18.71 21.12
N ILE A 538 43.81 17.76 20.31
CA ILE A 538 43.95 17.96 18.85
C ILE A 538 42.96 17.02 18.15
N ILE A 539 42.03 17.58 17.40
CA ILE A 539 41.14 16.82 16.51
C ILE A 539 41.72 16.86 15.10
N THR A 540 41.98 15.70 14.51
CA THR A 540 42.38 15.59 13.11
C THR A 540 41.14 15.41 12.24
N LEU A 541 40.93 16.31 11.32
CA LEU A 541 39.75 16.36 10.44
C LEU A 541 40.12 15.93 9.01
N LYS A 542 39.20 15.27 8.35
CA LYS A 542 39.36 14.88 6.93
C LYS A 542 39.09 16.05 5.97
N ASN A 543 38.15 16.90 6.34
CA ASN A 543 37.75 18.06 5.55
C ASN A 543 38.19 19.34 6.23
N ILE A 544 38.72 20.29 5.44
CA ILE A 544 39.10 21.63 5.90
C ILE A 544 38.02 22.60 5.46
N GLY A 545 37.69 23.56 6.32
CA GLY A 545 36.69 24.60 6.09
C GLY A 545 35.46 24.49 7.03
N GLY A 546 34.70 25.55 7.11
CA GLY A 546 33.54 25.62 8.03
C GLY A 546 33.96 25.91 9.47
N PHE A 547 33.17 25.40 10.43
CA PHE A 547 33.34 25.69 11.86
C PHE A 547 33.24 24.41 12.70
N GLY A 548 34.14 24.29 13.68
CA GLY A 548 33.99 23.36 14.78
C GLY A 548 33.20 24.00 15.92
N LYS A 549 32.21 23.29 16.44
CA LYS A 549 31.38 23.72 17.58
C LYS A 549 31.47 22.69 18.69
N VAL A 550 31.81 23.12 19.88
CA VAL A 550 31.87 22.26 21.07
C VAL A 550 30.64 22.51 21.94
N TYR A 551 29.96 21.45 22.30
CA TYR A 551 28.79 21.48 23.17
C TYR A 551 29.00 20.62 24.41
N ASP A 552 28.43 21.04 25.55
CA ASP A 552 28.28 20.16 26.70
C ASP A 552 27.13 19.15 26.50
N MET A 553 27.01 18.18 27.41
CA MET A 553 25.95 17.16 27.34
C MET A 553 24.54 17.69 27.62
N LYS A 554 24.40 18.94 28.03
CA LYS A 554 23.10 19.64 28.15
C LYS A 554 22.71 20.36 26.88
N GLY A 555 23.60 20.37 25.86
CA GLY A 555 23.39 21.03 24.58
C GLY A 555 23.78 22.50 24.55
N ASN A 556 24.48 22.99 25.57
CA ASN A 556 24.99 24.36 25.59
C ASN A 556 26.24 24.45 24.70
N LEU A 557 26.27 25.44 23.80
CA LEU A 557 27.45 25.74 22.99
C LEU A 557 28.54 26.35 23.90
N ILE A 558 29.70 25.71 23.95
CA ILE A 558 30.85 26.12 24.74
C ILE A 558 31.83 26.93 23.90
N GLU A 559 32.11 26.49 22.69
CA GLU A 559 33.10 27.09 21.82
C GLU A 559 32.75 26.97 20.35
N THR A 560 33.21 27.92 19.52
CA THR A 560 33.15 27.84 18.05
C THR A 560 34.53 28.16 17.51
N ILE A 561 35.07 27.29 16.65
CA ILE A 561 36.42 27.34 16.11
C ILE A 561 36.33 27.37 14.58
N SER A 562 37.00 28.32 13.93
CA SER A 562 37.13 28.30 12.46
C SER A 562 38.14 27.21 12.04
N ILE A 563 37.72 26.38 11.07
CA ILE A 563 38.53 25.25 10.62
C ILE A 563 39.31 25.66 9.37
N THR A 564 40.59 25.98 9.57
CA THR A 564 41.52 26.37 8.50
C THR A 564 42.56 25.31 8.20
N ASP A 565 42.68 24.30 9.08
CA ASP A 565 43.64 23.22 9.00
C ASP A 565 43.00 21.86 9.30
N ALA A 566 43.66 20.79 8.84
CA ALA A 566 43.25 19.42 9.11
C ALA A 566 43.42 19.03 10.60
N GLN A 567 44.14 19.81 11.38
CA GLN A 567 44.30 19.64 12.83
C GLN A 567 43.74 20.86 13.56
N VAL A 568 42.78 20.62 14.42
CA VAL A 568 42.08 21.66 15.19
C VAL A 568 42.36 21.47 16.67
N ASN A 569 42.88 22.50 17.30
CA ASN A 569 43.09 22.53 18.76
C ASN A 569 41.75 22.84 19.43
N ILE A 570 41.41 22.07 20.48
CA ILE A 570 40.22 22.26 21.29
C ILE A 570 40.60 22.35 22.76
N GLY A 571 39.83 23.13 23.55
CA GLY A 571 40.08 23.30 24.97
C GLY A 571 41.03 24.43 25.30
N PRO A 572 41.45 24.56 26.56
CA PRO A 572 41.21 23.63 27.67
C PRO A 572 39.78 23.72 28.23
N TYR A 573 39.24 22.59 28.67
CA TYR A 573 37.91 22.52 29.29
C TYR A 573 37.98 21.99 30.73
N SER A 574 36.95 22.25 31.51
CA SER A 574 36.74 21.62 32.83
C SER A 574 36.28 20.18 32.69
N THR A 575 36.43 19.40 33.76
CA THR A 575 35.95 18.01 33.80
C THR A 575 34.49 17.90 33.33
N GLY A 576 34.22 16.98 32.41
CA GLY A 576 32.89 16.77 31.82
C GLY A 576 32.92 15.99 30.53
N ALA A 577 31.73 15.73 29.99
CA ALA A 577 31.56 15.14 28.68
C ALA A 577 31.12 16.21 27.68
N PHE A 578 31.70 16.17 26.48
CA PHE A 578 31.53 17.17 25.45
C PHE A 578 31.36 16.50 24.07
N VAL A 579 30.82 17.26 23.14
CA VAL A 579 30.73 16.86 21.72
C VAL A 579 31.29 17.98 20.87
N PHE A 580 32.30 17.66 20.03
CA PHE A 580 32.73 18.52 18.96
C PHE A 580 31.93 18.21 17.71
N ILE A 581 31.34 19.23 17.09
CA ILE A 581 30.57 19.13 15.86
C ILE A 581 31.23 19.97 14.78
N HIS A 582 31.68 19.31 13.69
CA HIS A 582 32.19 19.99 12.53
C HIS A 582 31.03 20.34 11.59
N VAL A 583 30.90 21.62 11.24
CA VAL A 583 29.90 22.12 10.30
C VAL A 583 30.57 22.79 9.10
N ASP A 584 30.02 22.62 7.92
CA ASP A 584 30.47 23.34 6.72
C ASP A 584 30.11 24.85 6.78
N GLU A 585 30.50 25.59 5.77
CA GLU A 585 30.22 27.02 5.64
C GLU A 585 28.73 27.36 5.55
N TYR A 586 27.86 26.35 5.21
CA TYR A 586 26.42 26.45 5.13
C TYR A 586 25.70 25.99 6.42
N GLY A 587 26.48 25.55 7.43
CA GLY A 587 25.96 25.10 8.72
C GLY A 587 25.51 23.64 8.75
N SER A 588 25.79 22.85 7.71
CA SER A 588 25.52 21.40 7.70
C SER A 588 26.58 20.66 8.51
N VAL A 589 26.15 19.69 9.32
CA VAL A 589 27.08 18.86 10.13
C VAL A 589 27.80 17.89 9.18
N ILE A 590 29.12 17.95 9.19
CA ILE A 590 30.03 17.12 8.38
C ILE A 590 30.92 16.22 9.23
N GLY A 591 30.94 16.39 10.56
CA GLY A 591 31.65 15.54 11.52
C GLY A 591 31.13 15.71 12.93
N GLN A 592 31.30 14.69 13.79
CA GLN A 592 30.93 14.74 15.19
C GLN A 592 31.84 13.83 16.03
N HIS A 593 32.41 14.37 17.11
CA HIS A 593 33.31 13.66 18.02
C HIS A 593 32.90 13.87 19.48
N PRO A 594 32.34 12.87 20.14
CA PRO A 594 32.17 12.90 21.59
C PRO A 594 33.53 12.70 22.27
N PHE A 595 33.79 13.44 23.35
CA PHE A 595 35.00 13.28 24.15
C PHE A 595 34.73 13.57 25.64
N ILE A 596 35.62 13.06 26.48
CA ILE A 596 35.55 13.22 27.92
C ILE A 596 36.80 13.97 28.38
N VAL A 597 36.61 14.94 29.26
CA VAL A 597 37.64 15.61 30.06
C VAL A 597 37.56 15.09 31.48
N GLN A 598 38.63 14.49 31.96
CA GLN A 598 38.76 13.88 33.30
C GLN A 598 39.45 14.83 34.30
#